data_71f0021fdea43cfbd2722a156367dfed
#
_entry.id   71f0021fdea43cfbd2722a156367dfed
#
_cell.length_a   1.000
_cell.length_b   1.000
_cell.length_c   1.000
_cell.angle_alpha   90.00
_cell.angle_beta   90.00
_cell.angle_gamma   90.00
#
_symmetry.space_group_name_H-M   'P 1'
#
loop_
_entity.id
_entity.type
_entity.pdbx_description
1 polymer ?
#
loop_
_entity_poly.entity_id
_entity_poly.type
_entity_poly.pdbx_seq_one_letter_code
_entity_poly.pdbx_strand_id
1 'polypeptide(L)'
;PVPAFFDDPDTKAALWRERSTARIVELQKRLDIALFGLGSIYAEVPSQVYAGGYLSDADVLALSAEGVVGDVATVFYRADGGWNDIAINLRSSGPGLDVIREAPRRLCVVSGESRLDSLRGALAADLITDLIIDYPTARVLVK
;
A
#
# COMPACT_ATOMS: atom_id res chain seq x y z
N PRO A 1 -7.07 -18.41 -0.39
CA PRO A 1 -6.25 -17.50 0.41
C PRO A 1 -4.79 -17.56 -0.07
N VAL A 2 -4.14 -16.43 -0.11
CA VAL A 2 -2.72 -16.28 -0.42
C VAL A 2 -2.04 -15.59 0.76
N PRO A 3 -0.73 -15.78 0.99
CA PRO A 3 -0.01 -15.03 2.01
C PRO A 3 0.00 -13.54 1.67
N ALA A 4 0.09 -12.65 2.67
CA ALA A 4 0.24 -11.20 2.45
C ALA A 4 1.54 -10.88 1.71
N PHE A 5 2.62 -11.61 2.06
CA PHE A 5 3.91 -11.58 1.36
C PHE A 5 4.38 -13.00 1.10
N PHE A 6 4.94 -13.20 -0.06
CA PHE A 6 5.66 -14.43 -0.41
C PHE A 6 7.10 -14.32 0.06
N ASP A 7 7.70 -15.45 0.44
CA ASP A 7 9.14 -15.49 0.75
C ASP A 7 9.97 -15.34 -0.53
N ASP A 8 9.43 -15.84 -1.65
CA ASP A 8 10.08 -15.86 -2.95
C ASP A 8 9.18 -15.25 -4.03
N PRO A 9 9.66 -14.25 -4.81
CA PRO A 9 8.90 -13.62 -5.88
C PRO A 9 8.55 -14.59 -7.02
N ASP A 10 9.36 -15.63 -7.29
CA ASP A 10 9.07 -16.61 -8.34
C ASP A 10 7.88 -17.49 -7.94
N THR A 11 7.73 -17.80 -6.67
CA THR A 11 6.56 -18.50 -6.12
C THR A 11 5.30 -17.68 -6.32
N LYS A 12 5.35 -16.36 -6.03
CA LYS A 12 4.23 -15.45 -6.35
C LYS A 12 3.91 -15.48 -7.84
N ALA A 13 4.92 -15.29 -8.70
CA ALA A 13 4.75 -15.26 -10.14
C ALA A 13 4.14 -16.56 -10.68
N ALA A 14 4.52 -17.72 -10.14
CA ALA A 14 3.94 -19.02 -10.48
C ALA A 14 2.45 -19.07 -10.10
N LEU A 15 2.10 -18.66 -8.87
CA LEU A 15 0.71 -18.66 -8.39
C LEU A 15 -0.18 -17.69 -9.19
N TRP A 16 0.36 -16.55 -9.63
CA TRP A 16 -0.38 -15.57 -10.44
C TRP A 16 -0.73 -16.11 -11.84
N ARG A 17 -0.02 -17.13 -12.34
CA ARG A 17 -0.34 -17.84 -13.60
C ARG A 17 -1.45 -18.89 -13.44
N GLU A 18 -1.76 -19.30 -12.19
CA GLU A 18 -2.85 -20.24 -11.94
C GLU A 18 -4.19 -19.63 -12.36
N ARG A 19 -5.05 -20.41 -13.03
CA ARG A 19 -6.31 -19.95 -13.62
C ARG A 19 -7.20 -19.22 -12.62
N SER A 20 -7.31 -19.71 -11.41
CA SER A 20 -8.13 -19.10 -10.36
C SER A 20 -7.60 -17.76 -9.90
N THR A 21 -6.27 -17.65 -9.73
CA THR A 21 -5.60 -16.42 -9.32
C THR A 21 -5.61 -15.39 -10.45
N ALA A 22 -5.24 -15.79 -11.65
CA ALA A 22 -5.26 -14.93 -12.84
C ALA A 22 -6.62 -14.28 -13.06
N ARG A 23 -7.71 -15.02 -12.84
CA ARG A 23 -9.07 -14.46 -12.91
C ARG A 23 -9.30 -13.32 -11.92
N ILE A 24 -8.80 -13.44 -10.69
CA ILE A 24 -8.94 -12.38 -9.68
C ILE A 24 -8.07 -11.16 -10.04
N VAL A 25 -6.84 -11.39 -10.50
CA VAL A 25 -5.95 -10.31 -10.96
C VAL A 25 -6.57 -9.52 -12.12
N GLU A 26 -7.22 -10.21 -13.07
CA GLU A 26 -7.93 -9.54 -14.16
C GLU A 26 -9.17 -8.75 -13.68
N LEU A 27 -9.87 -9.23 -12.64
CA LEU A 27 -10.98 -8.49 -12.04
C LEU A 27 -10.50 -7.20 -11.35
N GLN A 28 -9.32 -7.22 -10.73
CA GLN A 28 -8.73 -6.02 -10.10
C GLN A 28 -8.50 -4.89 -11.11
N LYS A 29 -8.17 -5.20 -12.36
CA LYS A 29 -7.99 -4.20 -13.43
C LYS A 29 -9.30 -3.51 -13.88
N ARG A 30 -10.43 -3.95 -13.36
CA ARG A 30 -11.77 -3.47 -13.71
C ARG A 30 -12.49 -2.85 -12.52
N LEU A 31 -11.74 -2.29 -11.59
CA LEU A 31 -12.30 -1.63 -10.41
C LEU A 31 -13.00 -0.33 -10.83
N ASP A 32 -14.26 -0.16 -10.46
CA ASP A 32 -14.97 1.11 -10.54
C ASP A 32 -14.60 2.01 -9.35
N ILE A 33 -14.39 1.40 -8.18
CA ILE A 33 -14.04 2.09 -6.93
C ILE A 33 -12.98 1.26 -6.20
N ALA A 34 -11.89 1.91 -5.81
CA ALA A 34 -10.93 1.41 -4.83
C ALA A 34 -11.19 2.09 -3.48
N LEU A 35 -11.54 1.32 -2.45
CA LEU A 35 -11.71 1.82 -1.07
C LEU A 35 -10.58 1.24 -0.21
N PHE A 36 -9.80 2.11 0.42
CA PHE A 36 -8.63 1.69 1.19
C PHE A 36 -8.29 2.65 2.33
N GLY A 37 -7.54 2.13 3.29
CA GLY A 37 -6.81 2.91 4.29
C GLY A 37 -5.33 2.98 3.96
N LEU A 38 -4.58 3.76 4.75
CA LEU A 38 -3.12 3.87 4.63
C LEU A 38 -2.44 3.18 5.81
N GLY A 39 -1.49 2.30 5.51
CA GLY A 39 -0.53 1.81 6.47
C GLY A 39 0.57 2.84 6.73
N SER A 40 1.16 2.79 7.92
CA SER A 40 2.35 3.57 8.28
C SER A 40 3.14 2.83 9.33
N ILE A 41 4.45 2.80 9.17
CA ILE A 41 5.38 2.27 10.18
C ILE A 41 5.47 3.19 11.40
N TYR A 42 5.18 4.48 11.21
CA TYR A 42 5.29 5.52 12.23
C TYR A 42 3.97 5.79 12.97
N ALA A 43 2.90 5.06 12.66
CA ALA A 43 1.64 5.20 13.37
C ALA A 43 1.76 4.69 14.82
N GLU A 44 1.05 5.33 15.77
CA GLU A 44 0.95 4.86 17.16
C GLU A 44 0.52 3.40 17.25
N VAL A 45 -0.39 2.99 16.37
CA VAL A 45 -0.73 1.60 16.11
C VAL A 45 -0.26 1.29 14.69
N PRO A 46 0.91 0.63 14.54
CA PRO A 46 1.42 0.24 13.23
C PRO A 46 0.40 -0.62 12.49
N SER A 47 0.42 -0.53 11.15
CA SER A 47 -0.46 -1.38 10.36
C SER A 47 -0.12 -2.86 10.59
N GLN A 48 -1.10 -3.75 10.36
CA GLN A 48 -0.92 -5.20 10.49
C GLN A 48 0.23 -5.73 9.64
N VAL A 49 0.59 -5.04 8.58
CA VAL A 49 1.73 -5.37 7.73
C VAL A 49 3.02 -5.38 8.55
N TYR A 50 3.20 -4.41 9.43
CA TYR A 50 4.40 -4.31 10.27
C TYR A 50 4.28 -5.09 11.59
N ALA A 51 3.09 -5.10 12.20
CA ALA A 51 2.87 -5.71 13.51
C ALA A 51 2.50 -7.20 13.46
N GLY A 52 2.03 -7.69 12.31
CA GLY A 52 1.49 -9.05 12.14
C GLY A 52 2.52 -10.15 11.92
N GLY A 53 3.82 -9.85 11.97
CA GLY A 53 4.88 -10.83 11.74
C GLY A 53 5.03 -11.28 10.27
N TYR A 54 4.49 -10.50 9.34
CA TYR A 54 4.61 -10.79 7.90
C TYR A 54 5.96 -10.37 7.30
N LEU A 55 6.67 -9.47 7.98
CA LEU A 55 7.97 -8.93 7.59
C LEU A 55 9.01 -9.34 8.62
N SER A 56 10.19 -9.67 8.15
CA SER A 56 11.36 -9.84 9.03
C SER A 56 11.88 -8.46 9.48
N ASP A 57 12.68 -8.44 10.56
CA ASP A 57 13.38 -7.24 11.00
C ASP A 57 14.26 -6.64 9.88
N ALA A 58 14.86 -7.49 9.06
CA ALA A 58 15.66 -7.07 7.91
C ALA A 58 14.79 -6.38 6.83
N ASP A 59 13.57 -6.89 6.56
CA ASP A 59 12.62 -6.25 5.65
C ASP A 59 12.22 -4.86 6.16
N VAL A 60 11.92 -4.73 7.45
CA VAL A 60 11.54 -3.45 8.07
C VAL A 60 12.67 -2.42 7.99
N LEU A 61 13.91 -2.86 8.26
CA LEU A 61 15.09 -2.01 8.13
C LEU A 61 15.32 -1.58 6.68
N ALA A 62 15.15 -2.48 5.72
CA ALA A 62 15.28 -2.18 4.30
C ALA A 62 14.22 -1.13 3.85
N LEU A 63 12.95 -1.30 4.22
CA LEU A 63 11.89 -0.34 3.92
C LEU A 63 12.19 1.05 4.49
N SER A 64 12.69 1.13 5.72
CA SER A 64 13.10 2.38 6.34
C SER A 64 14.27 3.02 5.60
N ALA A 65 15.29 2.25 5.23
CA ALA A 65 16.45 2.73 4.47
C ALA A 65 16.08 3.22 3.06
N GLU A 66 15.06 2.62 2.44
CA GLU A 66 14.52 3.01 1.15
C GLU A 66 13.59 4.24 1.20
N GLY A 67 13.34 4.81 2.39
CA GLY A 67 12.49 5.99 2.56
C GLY A 67 10.99 5.70 2.37
N VAL A 68 10.58 4.48 2.64
CA VAL A 68 9.16 4.09 2.62
C VAL A 68 8.42 4.81 3.74
N VAL A 69 7.29 5.43 3.41
CA VAL A 69 6.44 6.16 4.37
C VAL A 69 5.12 5.47 4.67
N GLY A 70 4.69 4.56 3.79
CA GLY A 70 3.41 3.87 3.97
C GLY A 70 3.16 2.77 2.97
N ASP A 71 1.98 2.15 3.11
CA ASP A 71 1.49 1.12 2.21
C ASP A 71 -0.02 1.25 1.94
N VAL A 72 -0.45 0.77 0.80
CA VAL A 72 -1.84 0.46 0.46
C VAL A 72 -1.94 -1.01 0.10
N ALA A 73 -2.81 -1.73 0.80
CA ALA A 73 -3.06 -3.16 0.54
C ALA A 73 -1.76 -3.98 0.42
N THR A 74 -0.80 -3.77 1.32
CA THR A 74 0.52 -4.41 1.39
C THR A 74 1.55 -3.97 0.33
N VAL A 75 1.25 -2.98 -0.49
CA VAL A 75 2.19 -2.43 -1.48
C VAL A 75 2.72 -1.09 -0.99
N PHE A 76 4.03 -0.99 -0.84
CA PHE A 76 4.74 0.14 -0.22
C PHE A 76 5.04 1.25 -1.22
N TYR A 77 5.15 2.49 -0.70
CA TYR A 77 5.53 3.68 -1.46
C TYR A 77 6.34 4.66 -0.61
N ARG A 78 7.07 5.54 -1.28
CA ARG A 78 7.91 6.59 -0.70
C ARG A 78 7.16 7.92 -0.57
N ALA A 79 7.78 8.89 0.09
CA ALA A 79 7.25 10.24 0.28
C ALA A 79 7.02 10.99 -1.05
N ASP A 80 7.82 10.71 -2.07
CA ASP A 80 7.68 11.27 -3.41
C ASP A 80 6.63 10.56 -4.27
N GLY A 81 6.00 9.52 -3.73
CA GLY A 81 5.03 8.68 -4.42
C GLY A 81 5.62 7.54 -5.24
N GLY A 82 6.94 7.36 -5.25
CA GLY A 82 7.61 6.26 -5.97
C GLY A 82 7.39 4.89 -5.31
N TRP A 83 7.18 3.83 -6.13
CA TRP A 83 6.97 2.46 -5.61
C TRP A 83 7.57 1.35 -6.47
N ASN A 84 7.87 1.61 -7.76
CA ASN A 84 8.18 0.56 -8.75
C ASN A 84 9.48 -0.21 -8.46
N ASP A 85 10.43 0.41 -7.78
CA ASP A 85 11.76 -0.10 -7.47
C ASP A 85 11.92 -0.54 -6.00
N ILE A 86 10.83 -0.60 -5.24
CA ILE A 86 10.84 -1.13 -3.87
C ILE A 86 10.82 -2.66 -3.94
N ALA A 87 11.95 -3.29 -3.59
CA ALA A 87 12.16 -4.72 -3.81
C ALA A 87 11.09 -5.61 -3.15
N ILE A 88 10.64 -5.26 -1.96
CA ILE A 88 9.65 -6.06 -1.22
C ILE A 88 8.27 -6.09 -1.90
N ASN A 89 7.95 -5.10 -2.75
CA ASN A 89 6.70 -5.08 -3.51
C ASN A 89 6.60 -6.25 -4.50
N LEU A 90 7.73 -6.81 -4.93
CA LEU A 90 7.76 -8.00 -5.76
C LEU A 90 7.17 -9.24 -5.05
N ARG A 91 7.21 -9.25 -3.72
CA ARG A 91 6.69 -10.34 -2.87
C ARG A 91 5.29 -10.07 -2.33
N SER A 92 4.79 -8.84 -2.39
CA SER A 92 3.46 -8.45 -1.93
C SER A 92 2.35 -9.12 -2.75
N SER A 93 1.29 -9.58 -2.10
CA SER A 93 0.10 -10.14 -2.75
C SER A 93 -0.98 -9.08 -3.05
N GLY A 94 -0.79 -7.86 -2.60
CA GLY A 94 -1.70 -6.75 -2.89
C GLY A 94 -1.77 -6.41 -4.38
N PRO A 95 -2.84 -5.72 -4.80
CA PRO A 95 -2.91 -5.17 -6.14
C PRO A 95 -1.79 -4.14 -6.34
N GLY A 96 -1.20 -4.11 -7.53
CA GLY A 96 -0.23 -3.06 -7.86
C GLY A 96 -0.84 -1.67 -7.68
N LEU A 97 -0.04 -0.70 -7.26
CA LEU A 97 -0.53 0.68 -7.08
C LEU A 97 -0.93 1.33 -8.41
N ASP A 98 -0.36 0.88 -9.53
CA ASP A 98 -0.81 1.18 -10.89
C ASP A 98 -2.26 0.76 -11.12
N VAL A 99 -2.63 -0.45 -10.70
CA VAL A 99 -4.01 -0.97 -10.81
C VAL A 99 -4.98 -0.13 -9.96
N ILE A 100 -4.58 0.24 -8.74
CA ILE A 100 -5.39 1.11 -7.89
C ILE A 100 -5.56 2.49 -8.55
N ARG A 101 -4.49 3.06 -9.11
CA ARG A 101 -4.48 4.37 -9.74
C ARG A 101 -5.36 4.44 -11.01
N GLU A 102 -5.55 3.32 -11.70
CA GLU A 102 -6.44 3.23 -12.85
C GLU A 102 -7.93 3.24 -12.47
N ALA A 103 -8.29 2.95 -11.23
CA ALA A 103 -9.68 3.01 -10.79
C ALA A 103 -10.22 4.45 -10.87
N PRO A 104 -11.41 4.69 -11.47
CA PRO A 104 -11.98 6.02 -11.61
C PRO A 104 -12.22 6.74 -10.29
N ARG A 105 -12.55 6.01 -9.22
CA ARG A 105 -12.70 6.53 -7.86
C ARG A 105 -11.80 5.78 -6.89
N ARG A 106 -11.00 6.55 -6.17
CA ARG A 106 -10.01 6.05 -5.21
C ARG A 106 -10.27 6.74 -3.87
N LEU A 107 -11.15 6.09 -3.07
CA LEU A 107 -11.60 6.60 -1.79
C LEU A 107 -10.66 6.14 -0.68
N CYS A 108 -9.93 7.08 -0.12
CA CYS A 108 -9.05 6.84 1.03
C CYS A 108 -9.75 7.26 2.33
N VAL A 109 -9.69 6.39 3.35
CA VAL A 109 -10.13 6.70 4.71
C VAL A 109 -8.93 6.66 5.63
N VAL A 110 -8.59 7.80 6.24
CA VAL A 110 -7.43 7.92 7.12
C VAL A 110 -7.71 8.87 8.29
N SER A 111 -7.15 8.56 9.44
CA SER A 111 -7.19 9.43 10.62
C SER A 111 -5.91 9.32 11.44
N GLY A 112 -5.58 10.40 12.15
CA GLY A 112 -4.39 10.51 13.00
C GLY A 112 -3.20 11.15 12.31
N GLU A 113 -2.61 12.14 12.97
CA GLU A 113 -1.47 12.93 12.47
C GLU A 113 -0.23 12.07 12.19
N SER A 114 -0.06 10.94 12.90
CA SER A 114 1.02 9.99 12.69
C SER A 114 1.00 9.29 11.32
N ARG A 115 -0.08 9.47 10.54
CA ARG A 115 -0.20 8.97 9.15
C ARG A 115 0.00 10.04 8.09
N LEU A 116 0.37 11.26 8.47
CA LEU A 116 0.52 12.37 7.51
C LEU A 116 1.57 12.11 6.44
N ASP A 117 2.70 11.52 6.79
CA ASP A 117 3.74 11.24 5.80
C ASP A 117 3.29 10.16 4.81
N SER A 118 2.59 9.12 5.31
CA SER A 118 1.96 8.13 4.44
C SER A 118 0.90 8.78 3.53
N LEU A 119 0.06 9.67 4.08
CA LEU A 119 -0.96 10.37 3.30
C LEU A 119 -0.34 11.27 2.22
N ARG A 120 0.72 12.02 2.54
CA ARG A 120 1.43 12.86 1.56
C ARG A 120 2.03 12.02 0.43
N GLY A 121 2.66 10.89 0.77
CA GLY A 121 3.19 9.94 -0.22
C GLY A 121 2.09 9.36 -1.12
N ALA A 122 0.93 8.99 -0.56
CA ALA A 122 -0.20 8.48 -1.33
C ALA A 122 -0.81 9.55 -2.27
N LEU A 123 -0.84 10.82 -1.84
CA LEU A 123 -1.24 11.95 -2.69
C LEU A 123 -0.22 12.19 -3.80
N ALA A 124 1.07 12.17 -3.49
CA ALA A 124 2.14 12.31 -4.48
C ALA A 124 2.13 11.18 -5.52
N ALA A 125 1.72 9.98 -5.12
CA ALA A 125 1.55 8.81 -6.00
C ALA A 125 0.26 8.86 -6.85
N ASP A 126 -0.56 9.91 -6.72
CA ASP A 126 -1.89 10.01 -7.36
C ASP A 126 -2.82 8.80 -7.05
N LEU A 127 -2.80 8.33 -5.80
CA LEU A 127 -3.64 7.19 -5.38
C LEU A 127 -5.02 7.62 -4.87
N ILE A 128 -5.30 8.90 -4.67
CA ILE A 128 -6.48 9.40 -3.96
C ILE A 128 -7.25 10.38 -4.84
N THR A 129 -8.55 10.09 -5.08
CA THR A 129 -9.50 11.04 -5.68
C THR A 129 -10.46 11.61 -4.64
N ASP A 130 -10.80 10.81 -3.65
CA ASP A 130 -11.75 11.14 -2.58
C ASP A 130 -11.09 10.82 -1.23
N LEU A 131 -11.09 11.77 -0.30
CA LEU A 131 -10.44 11.62 1.00
C LEU A 131 -11.45 11.82 2.13
N ILE A 132 -11.56 10.82 3.00
CA ILE A 132 -12.24 10.92 4.29
C ILE A 132 -11.18 11.01 5.37
N ILE A 133 -11.14 12.13 6.07
CA ILE A 133 -10.10 12.45 7.05
C ILE A 133 -10.71 13.14 8.28
N ASP A 134 -10.15 12.90 9.44
CA ASP A 134 -10.54 13.61 10.66
C ASP A 134 -10.04 15.07 10.65
N TYR A 135 -10.77 15.94 11.35
CA TYR A 135 -10.50 17.38 11.37
C TYR A 135 -9.10 17.76 11.88
N PRO A 136 -8.58 17.19 13.00
CA PRO A 136 -7.22 17.49 13.45
C PRO A 136 -6.16 17.20 12.37
N THR A 137 -6.21 16.02 11.76
CA THR A 137 -5.27 15.60 10.72
C THR A 137 -5.38 16.48 9.48
N ALA A 138 -6.60 16.82 9.06
CA ALA A 138 -6.84 17.70 7.92
C ALA A 138 -6.23 19.10 8.13
N ARG A 139 -6.34 19.66 9.34
CA ARG A 139 -5.74 20.96 9.67
C ARG A 139 -4.22 21.00 9.53
N VAL A 140 -3.54 19.90 9.82
CA VAL A 140 -2.08 19.79 9.68
C VAL A 140 -1.69 19.55 8.22
N LEU A 141 -2.50 18.79 7.49
CA LEU A 141 -2.24 18.49 6.07
C LEU A 141 -2.19 19.74 5.19
N VAL A 142 -3.08 20.73 5.47
CA VAL A 142 -3.23 21.95 4.63
C VAL A 142 -2.36 23.13 5.06
N LYS A 143 -1.54 22.98 6.09
CA LYS A 143 -0.57 23.98 6.53
C LYS A 143 0.74 23.87 5.76
#